data_922ccf895d197d8e2a6d0be4095dc9b2
#
_entry.id   922ccf895d197d8e2a6d0be4095dc9b2
#
_cell.length_a   1.000
_cell.length_b   1.000
_cell.length_c   1.000
_cell.angle_alpha   90.00
_cell.angle_beta   90.00
_cell.angle_gamma   90.00
#
_symmetry.space_group_name_H-M   'P 1'
#
loop_
_entity.id
_entity.type
_entity.pdbx_description
1 polymer ?
#
loop_
_entity_poly.entity_id
_entity_poly.type
_entity_poly.pdbx_seq_one_letter_code
_entity_poly.pdbx_strand_id
1 'polypeptide(L)'
;MSKDKSYSLAFIAELTDSKIVGNEDFIVDNLSTLDNATKSSITFLANSKYKKNLKKSKSIAIITSACDVDEDSKNYIVNEDPYLVYAKVSKLFKVFNFELENKTIHPSAIISNDSSVGDNVSVGANVVIGPNCTIEDNVTIKSNC
;
A
#
# COMPACT_ATOMS: atom_id res chain seq x y z
N MET A 1 -14.83 2.45 13.18
CA MET A 1 -13.61 3.25 13.40
C MET A 1 -12.43 2.37 13.05
N SER A 2 -11.77 2.64 11.93
CA SER A 2 -10.54 1.95 11.54
C SER A 2 -9.48 2.25 12.61
N LYS A 3 -8.90 1.22 13.24
CA LYS A 3 -7.71 1.43 14.09
C LYS A 3 -6.63 1.97 13.18
N ASP A 4 -6.15 3.17 13.45
CA ASP A 4 -4.98 3.74 12.78
C ASP A 4 -3.81 2.77 13.00
N LYS A 5 -3.41 2.11 11.92
CA LYS A 5 -2.30 1.15 11.94
C LYS A 5 -1.01 1.94 12.04
N SER A 6 -0.25 1.73 13.08
CA SER A 6 1.06 2.37 13.27
C SER A 6 2.14 1.30 13.43
N TYR A 7 3.32 1.58 12.91
CA TYR A 7 4.45 0.65 12.87
C TYR A 7 5.75 1.35 13.24
N SER A 8 6.66 0.66 13.95
CA SER A 8 8.02 1.15 14.18
C SER A 8 8.88 1.00 12.92
N LEU A 9 9.92 1.79 12.81
CA LEU A 9 10.89 1.64 11.72
C LEU A 9 11.64 0.31 11.82
N ALA A 10 11.88 -0.21 13.03
CA ALA A 10 12.44 -1.54 13.24
C ALA A 10 11.59 -2.61 12.56
N PHE A 11 10.27 -2.62 12.78
CA PHE A 11 9.35 -3.54 12.14
C PHE A 11 9.37 -3.43 10.60
N ILE A 12 9.38 -2.20 10.09
CA ILE A 12 9.41 -1.97 8.63
C ILE A 12 10.73 -2.46 8.03
N ALA A 13 11.85 -2.22 8.69
CA ALA A 13 13.16 -2.64 8.22
C ALA A 13 13.29 -4.16 8.19
N GLU A 14 12.83 -4.86 9.22
CA GLU A 14 12.77 -6.32 9.26
C GLU A 14 11.92 -6.89 8.12
N LEU A 15 10.69 -6.37 7.94
CA LEU A 15 9.76 -6.79 6.88
C LEU A 15 10.36 -6.61 5.47
N THR A 16 11.22 -5.61 5.29
CA THR A 16 11.73 -5.22 3.97
C THR A 16 13.19 -5.60 3.73
N ASP A 17 13.84 -6.23 4.71
CA ASP A 17 15.28 -6.54 4.71
C ASP A 17 16.12 -5.28 4.41
N SER A 18 15.85 -4.23 5.19
CA SER A 18 16.43 -2.90 5.00
C SER A 18 17.27 -2.50 6.21
N LYS A 19 18.22 -1.58 5.99
CA LYS A 19 18.99 -0.95 7.06
C LYS A 19 18.29 0.30 7.58
N ILE A 20 18.48 0.59 8.88
CA ILE A 20 17.99 1.84 9.50
C ILE A 20 19.16 2.77 9.72
N VAL A 21 18.95 4.06 9.43
CA VAL A 21 19.80 5.16 9.88
C VAL A 21 18.92 6.10 10.68
N GLY A 22 19.19 6.27 11.97
CA GLY A 22 18.42 7.06 12.91
C GLY A 22 17.72 6.23 13.99
N ASN A 23 16.57 6.69 14.48
CA ASN A 23 15.83 6.05 15.58
C ASN A 23 14.94 4.91 15.06
N GLU A 24 15.28 3.69 15.42
CA GLU A 24 14.54 2.46 15.03
C GLU A 24 13.16 2.34 15.71
N ASP A 25 12.97 2.94 16.88
CA ASP A 25 11.71 2.95 17.61
C ASP A 25 10.73 4.00 17.10
N PHE A 26 11.13 4.82 16.14
CA PHE A 26 10.26 5.86 15.59
C PHE A 26 9.01 5.23 14.96
N ILE A 27 7.84 5.73 15.36
CA ILE A 27 6.53 5.21 14.94
C ILE A 27 6.00 6.04 13.76
N VAL A 28 5.54 5.34 12.73
CA VAL A 28 4.85 5.93 11.57
C VAL A 28 3.44 5.38 11.47
N ASP A 29 2.49 6.22 11.10
CA ASP A 29 1.06 5.94 11.03
C ASP A 29 0.48 6.01 9.61
N ASN A 30 1.24 6.55 8.66
CA ASN A 30 0.80 6.62 7.27
C ASN A 30 1.98 6.69 6.29
N LEU A 31 1.70 6.33 5.03
CA LEU A 31 2.60 6.50 3.89
C LEU A 31 2.11 7.70 3.07
N SER A 32 3.00 8.66 2.81
CA SER A 32 2.64 9.91 2.14
C SER A 32 3.69 10.35 1.11
N THR A 33 3.32 11.29 0.25
CA THR A 33 4.27 11.99 -0.61
C THR A 33 5.07 13.02 0.20
N LEU A 34 6.23 13.45 -0.32
CA LEU A 34 7.08 14.45 0.34
C LEU A 34 6.34 15.77 0.64
N ASP A 35 5.42 16.19 -0.23
CA ASP A 35 4.71 17.47 -0.13
C ASP A 35 3.54 17.42 0.87
N ASN A 36 2.90 16.24 1.03
CA ASN A 36 1.73 16.07 1.90
C ASN A 36 2.04 15.40 3.24
N ALA A 37 3.32 15.18 3.52
CA ALA A 37 3.75 14.45 4.70
C ALA A 37 3.50 15.22 6.01
N THR A 38 3.14 14.48 7.04
CA THR A 38 3.14 14.90 8.45
C THR A 38 4.42 14.44 9.15
N LYS A 39 4.60 14.77 10.42
CA LYS A 39 5.74 14.30 11.21
C LYS A 39 5.74 12.78 11.43
N SER A 40 4.56 12.15 11.47
CA SER A 40 4.39 10.71 11.65
C SER A 40 4.30 9.93 10.33
N SER A 41 4.44 10.62 9.18
CA SER A 41 4.44 9.96 7.87
C SER A 41 5.79 9.33 7.56
N ILE A 42 5.75 8.13 6.92
CA ILE A 42 6.89 7.64 6.16
C ILE A 42 6.74 8.07 4.71
N THR A 43 7.83 8.55 4.11
CA THR A 43 7.87 9.02 2.72
C THR A 43 8.87 8.22 1.91
N PHE A 44 8.93 8.46 0.62
CA PHE A 44 9.73 7.73 -0.31
C PHE A 44 10.53 8.67 -1.21
N LEU A 45 11.84 8.43 -1.31
CA LEU A 45 12.77 9.15 -2.18
C LEU A 45 13.55 8.12 -3.02
N ALA A 46 13.12 7.87 -4.24
CA ALA A 46 13.84 7.01 -5.18
C ALA A 46 14.65 7.78 -6.22
N ASN A 47 14.44 9.08 -6.36
CA ASN A 47 15.12 9.87 -7.35
C ASN A 47 15.77 11.08 -6.68
N SER A 48 17.09 11.14 -6.73
CA SER A 48 17.92 12.20 -6.13
C SER A 48 17.55 13.62 -6.58
N LYS A 49 16.87 13.76 -7.72
CA LYS A 49 16.34 15.06 -8.18
C LYS A 49 15.37 15.69 -7.18
N TYR A 50 14.65 14.87 -6.40
CA TYR A 50 13.69 15.32 -5.40
C TYR A 50 14.32 15.54 -4.02
N LYS A 51 15.62 15.33 -3.84
CA LYS A 51 16.34 15.55 -2.57
C LYS A 51 16.16 16.97 -2.01
N LYS A 52 16.01 17.95 -2.90
CA LYS A 52 15.71 19.34 -2.49
C LYS A 52 14.34 19.46 -1.81
N ASN A 53 13.36 18.66 -2.21
CA ASN A 53 12.03 18.65 -1.61
C ASN A 53 12.04 17.99 -0.23
N LEU A 54 12.99 17.09 0.02
CA LEU A 54 13.16 16.44 1.31
C LEU A 54 13.38 17.43 2.45
N LYS A 55 14.15 18.51 2.19
CA LYS A 55 14.40 19.56 3.18
C LYS A 55 13.14 20.36 3.54
N LYS A 56 12.14 20.40 2.64
CA LYS A 56 10.86 21.10 2.85
C LYS A 56 9.81 20.18 3.43
N SER A 57 9.96 18.88 3.30
CA SER A 57 9.01 17.88 3.80
C SER A 57 9.00 17.84 5.33
N LYS A 58 7.80 17.73 5.89
CA LYS A 58 7.58 17.55 7.33
C LYS A 58 7.90 16.13 7.80
N SER A 59 8.03 15.17 6.88
CA SER A 59 8.35 13.77 7.21
C SER A 59 9.68 13.67 7.93
N ILE A 60 9.72 12.80 8.95
CA ILE A 60 10.92 12.46 9.69
C ILE A 60 11.41 11.04 9.33
N ALA A 61 10.59 10.23 8.64
CA ALA A 61 10.94 8.89 8.20
C ALA A 61 10.92 8.78 6.67
N ILE A 62 11.98 8.23 6.06
CA ILE A 62 12.22 8.24 4.63
C ILE A 62 12.73 6.90 4.15
N ILE A 63 12.10 6.34 3.12
CA ILE A 63 12.59 5.19 2.36
C ILE A 63 13.48 5.72 1.23
N THR A 64 14.73 5.24 1.15
CA THR A 64 15.68 5.72 0.14
C THR A 64 16.80 4.71 -0.13
N SER A 65 17.64 5.02 -1.12
CA SER A 65 18.92 4.33 -1.36
C SER A 65 20.05 4.94 -0.53
N ALA A 66 21.16 4.21 -0.38
CA ALA A 66 22.28 4.64 0.47
C ALA A 66 22.92 5.98 0.04
N CYS A 67 22.90 6.32 -1.26
CA CYS A 67 23.49 7.55 -1.77
C CYS A 67 22.70 8.83 -1.43
N ASP A 68 21.46 8.70 -0.95
CA ASP A 68 20.54 9.81 -0.69
C ASP A 68 20.32 10.08 0.81
N VAL A 69 20.99 9.34 1.69
CA VAL A 69 20.95 9.58 3.13
C VAL A 69 21.61 10.92 3.44
N ASP A 70 20.91 11.75 4.23
CA ASP A 70 21.41 13.02 4.76
C ASP A 70 21.35 12.90 6.29
N GLU A 71 22.50 13.01 6.98
CA GLU A 71 22.61 12.68 8.40
C GLU A 71 21.88 13.66 9.33
N ASP A 72 21.31 14.74 8.78
CA ASP A 72 20.65 15.78 9.57
C ASP A 72 19.18 15.43 9.92
N SER A 73 18.98 14.97 11.15
CA SER A 73 17.69 14.96 11.90
C SER A 73 16.53 14.13 11.34
N LYS A 74 16.74 13.21 10.41
CA LYS A 74 15.70 12.32 9.86
C LYS A 74 16.05 10.84 10.05
N ASN A 75 15.04 9.98 9.98
CA ASN A 75 15.23 8.54 10.04
C ASN A 75 15.08 7.96 8.63
N TYR A 76 15.92 7.00 8.29
CA TYR A 76 15.95 6.41 6.97
C TYR A 76 15.80 4.90 7.03
N ILE A 77 14.97 4.37 6.14
CA ILE A 77 14.93 2.96 5.74
C ILE A 77 15.73 2.88 4.44
N VAL A 78 16.89 2.27 4.50
CA VAL A 78 17.87 2.23 3.40
C VAL A 78 17.89 0.86 2.76
N ASN A 79 17.66 0.80 1.46
CA ASN A 79 17.66 -0.43 0.67
C ASN A 79 18.21 -0.17 -0.74
N GLU A 80 18.74 -1.20 -1.38
CA GLU A 80 19.21 -1.12 -2.78
C GLU A 80 18.04 -0.92 -3.75
N ASP A 81 16.87 -1.48 -3.43
CA ASP A 81 15.62 -1.27 -4.17
C ASP A 81 14.55 -0.57 -3.31
N PRO A 82 14.59 0.77 -3.21
CA PRO A 82 13.60 1.52 -2.45
C PRO A 82 12.18 1.42 -3.02
N TYR A 83 11.99 1.09 -4.30
CA TYR A 83 10.67 0.85 -4.89
C TYR A 83 10.03 -0.41 -4.34
N LEU A 84 10.80 -1.49 -4.17
CA LEU A 84 10.31 -2.72 -3.56
C LEU A 84 9.91 -2.49 -2.11
N VAL A 85 10.72 -1.73 -1.35
CA VAL A 85 10.39 -1.33 0.04
C VAL A 85 9.09 -0.54 0.06
N TYR A 86 8.94 0.47 -0.79
CA TYR A 86 7.71 1.25 -0.91
C TYR A 86 6.49 0.36 -1.20
N ALA A 87 6.61 -0.58 -2.14
CA ALA A 87 5.53 -1.50 -2.48
C ALA A 87 5.12 -2.39 -1.30
N LYS A 88 6.08 -2.90 -0.51
CA LYS A 88 5.80 -3.68 0.70
C LYS A 88 5.15 -2.81 1.78
N VAL A 89 5.69 -1.63 2.05
CA VAL A 89 5.18 -0.68 3.06
C VAL A 89 3.78 -0.17 2.68
N SER A 90 3.51 0.06 1.40
CA SER A 90 2.19 0.49 0.95
C SER A 90 1.08 -0.51 1.30
N LYS A 91 1.40 -1.80 1.39
CA LYS A 91 0.44 -2.84 1.81
C LYS A 91 0.07 -2.73 3.30
N LEU A 92 0.97 -2.22 4.14
CA LEU A 92 0.71 -2.01 5.57
C LEU A 92 -0.33 -0.91 5.80
N PHE A 93 -0.22 0.18 5.03
CA PHE A 93 -1.07 1.36 5.13
C PHE A 93 -2.22 1.37 4.11
N LYS A 94 -2.51 0.21 3.47
CA LYS A 94 -3.66 0.11 2.56
C LYS A 94 -4.94 0.53 3.26
N VAL A 95 -5.44 1.70 2.87
CA VAL A 95 -6.76 2.24 3.25
C VAL A 95 -7.84 1.73 2.28
N PHE A 96 -7.47 0.97 1.26
CA PHE A 96 -8.45 0.35 0.38
C PHE A 96 -8.98 -0.94 1.00
N ASN A 97 -9.85 -0.80 1.99
CA ASN A 97 -10.84 -1.80 2.28
C ASN A 97 -11.84 -1.80 1.11
N PHE A 98 -11.45 -2.46 0.02
CA PHE A 98 -12.44 -3.06 -0.86
C PHE A 98 -12.87 -4.41 -0.23
N GLU A 99 -13.19 -4.38 1.04
CA GLU A 99 -14.09 -5.36 1.59
C GLU A 99 -15.45 -5.04 0.97
N LEU A 100 -15.77 -5.69 -0.11
CA LEU A 100 -17.15 -6.08 -0.29
C LEU A 100 -17.44 -6.93 0.96
N GLU A 101 -18.12 -6.31 1.93
CA GLU A 101 -18.37 -6.87 3.26
C GLU A 101 -19.18 -8.17 3.23
N ASN A 102 -19.46 -8.71 2.11
CA ASN A 102 -19.98 -10.05 1.90
C ASN A 102 -19.49 -10.56 0.54
N LYS A 103 -18.76 -11.63 0.53
CA LYS A 103 -18.42 -12.43 -0.65
C LYS A 103 -19.72 -12.99 -1.28
N THR A 104 -20.43 -12.14 -2.01
CA THR A 104 -21.79 -12.41 -2.50
C THR A 104 -21.94 -11.93 -3.93
N ILE A 105 -22.71 -12.68 -4.67
CA ILE A 105 -23.19 -12.26 -6.00
C ILE A 105 -24.40 -11.37 -5.77
N HIS A 106 -24.34 -10.11 -6.25
CA HIS A 106 -25.46 -9.19 -6.11
C HIS A 106 -26.67 -9.68 -6.92
N PRO A 107 -27.92 -9.61 -6.41
CA PRO A 107 -29.10 -10.13 -7.08
C PRO A 107 -29.37 -9.55 -8.48
N SER A 108 -28.86 -8.37 -8.78
CA SER A 108 -28.98 -7.76 -10.11
C SER A 108 -27.83 -8.11 -11.07
N ALA A 109 -26.88 -8.94 -10.66
CA ALA A 109 -25.86 -9.44 -11.57
C ALA A 109 -26.45 -10.54 -12.48
N ILE A 110 -26.05 -10.53 -13.74
CA ILE A 110 -26.45 -11.53 -14.74
C ILE A 110 -25.21 -12.36 -15.07
N ILE A 111 -25.25 -13.63 -14.75
CA ILE A 111 -24.16 -14.57 -15.04
C ILE A 111 -24.70 -15.67 -15.94
N SER A 112 -24.06 -15.89 -17.08
CA SER A 112 -24.45 -16.99 -17.98
C SER A 112 -24.27 -18.35 -17.30
N ASN A 113 -25.24 -19.27 -17.54
CA ASN A 113 -25.16 -20.63 -17.02
C ASN A 113 -23.98 -21.43 -17.58
N ASP A 114 -23.41 -21.00 -18.71
CA ASP A 114 -22.27 -21.63 -19.36
C ASP A 114 -20.94 -21.11 -18.81
N SER A 115 -20.96 -20.27 -17.74
CA SER A 115 -19.78 -19.72 -17.08
C SER A 115 -19.55 -20.34 -15.72
N SER A 116 -18.30 -20.49 -15.35
CA SER A 116 -17.87 -21.01 -14.04
C SER A 116 -17.44 -19.87 -13.12
N VAL A 117 -17.86 -19.96 -11.86
CA VAL A 117 -17.50 -19.00 -10.81
C VAL A 117 -16.88 -19.77 -9.66
N GLY A 118 -15.66 -19.42 -9.31
CA GLY A 118 -14.89 -20.03 -8.23
C GLY A 118 -15.36 -19.64 -6.83
N ASP A 119 -14.63 -20.12 -5.85
CA ASP A 119 -14.93 -19.87 -4.44
C ASP A 119 -14.55 -18.44 -4.01
N ASN A 120 -15.28 -17.92 -3.03
CA ASN A 120 -15.01 -16.57 -2.48
C ASN A 120 -15.08 -15.43 -3.50
N VAL A 121 -15.82 -15.58 -4.59
CA VAL A 121 -16.03 -14.52 -5.59
C VAL A 121 -17.07 -13.54 -5.11
N SER A 122 -16.82 -12.24 -5.34
CA SER A 122 -17.78 -11.16 -5.11
C SER A 122 -18.14 -10.51 -6.43
N VAL A 123 -19.43 -10.38 -6.72
CA VAL A 123 -19.93 -9.75 -7.95
C VAL A 123 -20.89 -8.63 -7.57
N GLY A 124 -20.57 -7.41 -8.02
CA GLY A 124 -21.34 -6.21 -7.73
C GLY A 124 -22.64 -6.09 -8.53
N ALA A 125 -23.40 -5.04 -8.23
CA ALA A 125 -24.67 -4.78 -8.92
C ALA A 125 -24.49 -4.50 -10.42
N ASN A 126 -25.42 -4.98 -11.22
CA ASN A 126 -25.49 -4.74 -12.67
C ASN A 126 -24.24 -5.24 -13.44
N VAL A 127 -23.55 -6.21 -12.92
CA VAL A 127 -22.46 -6.90 -13.64
C VAL A 127 -23.09 -7.88 -14.61
N VAL A 128 -22.55 -7.96 -15.83
CA VAL A 128 -22.96 -8.92 -16.84
C VAL A 128 -21.76 -9.80 -17.22
N ILE A 129 -21.84 -11.10 -16.90
CA ILE A 129 -20.85 -12.12 -17.27
C ILE A 129 -21.45 -12.98 -18.39
N GLY A 130 -20.86 -12.85 -19.58
CA GLY A 130 -21.30 -13.60 -20.78
C GLY A 130 -20.98 -15.09 -20.71
N PRO A 131 -21.35 -15.87 -21.75
CA PRO A 131 -21.11 -17.29 -21.79
C PRO A 131 -19.63 -17.64 -21.90
N ASN A 132 -19.26 -18.86 -21.45
CA ASN A 132 -17.90 -19.42 -21.51
C ASN A 132 -16.83 -18.60 -20.77
N CYS A 133 -17.22 -17.82 -19.75
CA CYS A 133 -16.27 -17.14 -18.87
C CYS A 133 -15.87 -18.03 -17.70
N THR A 134 -14.62 -17.95 -17.28
CA THR A 134 -14.13 -18.57 -16.04
C THR A 134 -13.70 -17.47 -15.08
N ILE A 135 -14.31 -17.41 -13.91
CA ILE A 135 -13.94 -16.51 -12.82
C ILE A 135 -13.29 -17.36 -11.74
N GLU A 136 -12.02 -17.13 -11.52
CA GLU A 136 -11.22 -17.86 -10.54
C GLU A 136 -11.61 -17.50 -9.10
N ASP A 137 -11.07 -18.26 -8.12
CA ASP A 137 -11.29 -18.03 -6.69
C ASP A 137 -10.83 -16.64 -6.24
N ASN A 138 -11.51 -16.10 -5.22
CA ASN A 138 -11.17 -14.81 -4.58
C ASN A 138 -11.23 -13.59 -5.51
N VAL A 139 -11.87 -13.68 -6.66
CA VAL A 139 -12.05 -12.55 -7.59
C VAL A 139 -13.14 -11.61 -7.08
N THR A 140 -12.92 -10.33 -7.25
CA THR A 140 -13.89 -9.27 -6.97
C THR A 140 -14.18 -8.47 -8.23
N ILE A 141 -15.44 -8.51 -8.69
CA ILE A 141 -15.96 -7.73 -9.81
C ILE A 141 -16.87 -6.66 -9.23
N LYS A 142 -16.56 -5.40 -9.53
CA LYS A 142 -17.34 -4.27 -9.00
C LYS A 142 -18.60 -4.01 -9.82
N SER A 143 -19.51 -3.19 -9.24
CA SER A 143 -20.75 -2.83 -9.90
C SER A 143 -20.51 -2.18 -11.27
N ASN A 144 -21.40 -2.45 -12.20
CA ASN A 144 -21.43 -1.91 -13.56
C ASN A 144 -20.23 -2.34 -14.44
N CYS A 145 -19.71 -3.56 -14.26
CA CYS A 145 -18.74 -4.19 -15.17
C CYS A 145 -19.46 -5.08 -16.18
#